data_8547ca54782eedaacf514cf8851ee8da
#
_entry.id   8547ca54782eedaacf514cf8851ee8da
#
_cell.length_a   1.000
_cell.length_b   1.000
_cell.length_c   1.000
_cell.angle_alpha   90.00
_cell.angle_beta   90.00
_cell.angle_gamma   90.00
#
_symmetry.space_group_name_H-M   'P 1'
#
loop_
_entity.id
_entity.type
_entity.pdbx_description
1 polymer ?
#
loop_
_entity_poly.entity_id
_entity_poly.type
_entity_poly.pdbx_seq_one_letter_code
_entity_poly.pdbx_strand_id
1 'polypeptide(L)'
;MNAAGNLPGKFRVANKAVEVYDRPNLKSWRDSVMNIAHSITDLIGHTPLLELERYEETHGLPATILAKLERTNPAGSAKDRVAVHMIACAEAEGRLSPGGTIIEPTSGNTGIGLAAVGAAKGYRVILTMPDTMSVERRNLIAAYGAQIVLTPGAEGMSGAVAKAEKLQKEIPGSIIAGQFENPANPAAHEATTGPEIWTDTDGKVDIFVAGAGTGGTLTGTGRYLKAQNPAVQVVAVEPASSPLLTKGHAGPHGLQGIGANFIPANLDRSVLDEIIPVTDEDAYAAGRELAQREGILVGITSGAAVWAAAELARRPENRGKVI
;
A
#
# COMPACT_ATOMS: atom_id res chain seq x y z
N MET A 1 -35.62 -1.21 6.90
CA MET A 1 -35.34 -0.09 5.97
C MET A 1 -34.41 0.86 6.68
N ASN A 2 -33.11 0.67 6.59
CA ASN A 2 -32.13 1.65 7.07
C ASN A 2 -31.04 1.72 6.02
N ALA A 3 -30.97 2.84 5.35
CA ALA A 3 -29.90 3.18 4.45
C ALA A 3 -28.61 3.35 5.27
N ALA A 4 -27.67 2.47 5.09
CA ALA A 4 -26.32 2.67 5.58
C ALA A 4 -25.69 3.80 4.74
N GLY A 5 -25.69 5.01 5.31
CA GLY A 5 -24.99 6.14 4.73
C GLY A 5 -23.50 5.89 4.76
N ASN A 6 -22.86 5.92 3.59
CA ASN A 6 -21.40 5.99 3.46
C ASN A 6 -20.90 7.22 4.22
N LEU A 7 -20.23 7.00 5.34
CA LEU A 7 -19.53 8.06 6.06
C LEU A 7 -18.16 8.23 5.35
N PRO A 8 -17.84 9.41 4.82
CA PRO A 8 -16.50 9.70 4.32
C PRO A 8 -15.51 9.56 5.47
N GLY A 9 -14.42 8.86 5.23
CA GLY A 9 -13.36 8.71 6.20
C GLY A 9 -12.75 10.08 6.52
N LYS A 10 -12.84 10.50 7.79
CA LYS A 10 -12.19 11.71 8.29
C LYS A 10 -10.91 11.32 9.00
N PHE A 11 -9.81 11.87 8.58
CA PHE A 11 -8.56 11.73 9.32
C PHE A 11 -8.04 13.11 9.75
N ARG A 12 -7.24 13.13 10.81
CA ARG A 12 -6.68 14.37 11.35
C ARG A 12 -5.22 14.51 10.96
N VAL A 13 -4.90 15.63 10.33
CA VAL A 13 -3.53 16.09 10.12
C VAL A 13 -3.37 17.35 10.95
N ALA A 14 -2.40 17.36 11.86
CA ALA A 14 -2.08 18.52 12.70
C ALA A 14 -3.32 19.20 13.33
N ASN A 15 -4.18 18.43 14.01
CA ASN A 15 -5.41 18.90 14.67
C ASN A 15 -6.53 19.45 13.77
N LYS A 16 -6.42 19.31 12.45
CA LYS A 16 -7.51 19.61 11.52
C LYS A 16 -8.09 18.32 10.95
N ALA A 17 -9.42 18.20 10.91
CA ALA A 17 -10.09 17.13 10.17
C ALA A 17 -9.99 17.44 8.67
N VAL A 18 -9.40 16.54 7.90
CA VAL A 18 -9.34 16.64 6.44
C VAL A 18 -10.34 15.65 5.85
N GLU A 19 -11.33 16.16 5.13
CA GLU A 19 -12.26 15.35 4.36
C GLU A 19 -11.67 15.14 2.95
N VAL A 20 -11.15 13.94 2.68
CA VAL A 20 -10.47 13.64 1.42
C VAL A 20 -11.44 13.52 0.25
N TYR A 21 -12.74 13.38 0.56
CA TYR A 21 -13.78 13.11 -0.43
C TYR A 21 -14.94 14.13 -0.42
N ASP A 22 -14.66 15.40 -0.07
CA ASP A 22 -15.69 16.42 -0.18
C ASP A 22 -15.85 16.80 -1.67
N ARG A 23 -16.98 16.40 -2.25
CA ARG A 23 -17.32 16.77 -3.64
C ARG A 23 -17.70 18.23 -3.66
N PRO A 24 -17.09 19.07 -4.52
CA PRO A 24 -17.60 20.43 -4.69
C PRO A 24 -19.06 20.37 -5.14
N ASN A 25 -19.87 21.20 -4.48
CA ASN A 25 -21.32 21.29 -4.59
C ASN A 25 -21.77 21.69 -6.02
N LEU A 26 -21.81 20.71 -6.94
CA LEU A 26 -22.39 20.88 -8.27
C LEU A 26 -23.90 20.54 -8.18
N LYS A 27 -24.67 21.49 -7.67
CA LYS A 27 -26.12 21.38 -7.57
C LYS A 27 -26.78 21.46 -8.94
N SER A 28 -27.72 20.59 -9.17
CA SER A 28 -29.06 20.74 -9.77
C SER A 28 -29.51 19.72 -10.82
N TRP A 29 -28.63 18.91 -11.45
CA TRP A 29 -29.08 17.88 -12.40
C TRP A 29 -28.51 16.47 -12.10
N ARG A 30 -27.83 16.31 -10.97
CA ARG A 30 -27.18 15.05 -10.54
C ARG A 30 -27.93 14.28 -9.44
N ASP A 31 -29.17 14.63 -9.15
CA ASP A 31 -30.01 13.93 -8.17
C ASP A 31 -30.58 12.59 -8.70
N SER A 32 -30.29 12.21 -9.93
CA SER A 32 -30.53 10.87 -10.42
C SER A 32 -29.30 10.00 -10.11
N VAL A 33 -29.54 8.87 -9.48
CA VAL A 33 -28.58 7.87 -8.98
C VAL A 33 -27.73 7.28 -10.12
N MET A 34 -26.84 8.07 -10.72
CA MET A 34 -25.84 7.54 -11.65
C MET A 34 -24.56 7.24 -10.86
N ASN A 35 -24.15 5.98 -10.86
CA ASN A 35 -22.88 5.55 -10.25
C ASN A 35 -21.72 5.82 -11.21
N ILE A 36 -21.39 7.12 -11.39
CA ILE A 36 -20.33 7.57 -12.29
C ILE A 36 -19.19 8.18 -11.46
N ALA A 37 -17.98 7.60 -11.57
CA ALA A 37 -16.78 8.21 -11.03
C ALA A 37 -16.38 9.44 -11.85
N HIS A 38 -15.97 10.51 -11.21
CA HIS A 38 -15.56 11.76 -11.88
C HIS A 38 -14.06 11.89 -12.02
N SER A 39 -13.31 11.10 -11.26
CA SER A 39 -11.86 11.02 -11.30
C SER A 39 -11.45 9.57 -11.09
N ILE A 40 -10.28 9.20 -11.59
CA ILE A 40 -9.68 7.91 -11.26
C ILE A 40 -9.44 7.76 -9.75
N THR A 41 -9.28 8.86 -9.04
CA THR A 41 -9.12 8.89 -7.57
C THR A 41 -10.37 8.39 -6.84
N ASP A 42 -11.55 8.51 -7.44
CA ASP A 42 -12.82 8.02 -6.88
C ASP A 42 -12.93 6.48 -6.92
N LEU A 43 -12.07 5.85 -7.71
CA LEU A 43 -12.01 4.39 -7.88
C LEU A 43 -10.93 3.72 -7.02
N ILE A 44 -10.14 4.52 -6.29
CA ILE A 44 -9.08 4.01 -5.42
C ILE A 44 -9.70 3.53 -4.10
N GLY A 45 -9.29 2.34 -3.67
CA GLY A 45 -9.86 1.68 -2.49
C GLY A 45 -11.07 0.81 -2.81
N HIS A 46 -11.85 0.47 -1.79
CA HIS A 46 -12.98 -0.45 -1.91
C HIS A 46 -12.63 -1.74 -2.67
N THR A 47 -11.41 -2.21 -2.45
CA THR A 47 -10.91 -3.44 -3.08
C THR A 47 -11.57 -4.66 -2.45
N PRO A 48 -11.90 -5.71 -3.23
CA PRO A 48 -12.58 -6.88 -2.69
C PRO A 48 -11.64 -7.74 -1.82
N LEU A 49 -12.24 -8.48 -0.89
CA LEU A 49 -11.66 -9.68 -0.30
C LEU A 49 -12.04 -10.90 -1.15
N LEU A 50 -11.08 -11.79 -1.36
CA LEU A 50 -11.26 -13.07 -2.02
C LEU A 50 -10.85 -14.18 -1.05
N GLU A 51 -11.73 -15.12 -0.77
CA GLU A 51 -11.41 -16.36 -0.06
C GLU A 51 -10.60 -17.27 -0.96
N LEU A 52 -9.53 -17.84 -0.42
CA LEU A 52 -8.61 -18.71 -1.16
C LEU A 52 -8.99 -20.18 -0.97
N GLU A 53 -10.27 -20.54 -1.25
CA GLU A 53 -10.85 -21.86 -0.97
C GLU A 53 -10.04 -23.01 -1.57
N ARG A 54 -9.64 -22.91 -2.83
CA ARG A 54 -8.89 -23.99 -3.51
C ARG A 54 -7.46 -24.12 -2.99
N TYR A 55 -6.87 -23.02 -2.56
CA TYR A 55 -5.58 -23.02 -1.91
C TYR A 55 -5.67 -23.67 -0.53
N GLU A 56 -6.70 -23.31 0.27
CA GLU A 56 -6.99 -23.88 1.58
C GLU A 56 -7.22 -25.40 1.50
N GLU A 57 -8.10 -25.84 0.59
CA GLU A 57 -8.39 -27.27 0.36
C GLU A 57 -7.13 -28.06 0.00
N THR A 58 -6.30 -27.50 -0.91
CA THR A 58 -5.06 -28.16 -1.36
C THR A 58 -4.08 -28.38 -0.23
N HIS A 59 -3.99 -27.44 0.69
CA HIS A 59 -3.06 -27.46 1.81
C HIS A 59 -3.70 -28.02 3.11
N GLY A 60 -4.98 -28.38 3.08
CA GLY A 60 -5.72 -28.88 4.25
C GLY A 60 -5.74 -27.91 5.40
N LEU A 61 -5.91 -26.60 5.10
CA LEU A 61 -5.83 -25.55 6.11
C LEU A 61 -7.14 -25.47 6.91
N PRO A 62 -7.07 -25.46 8.25
CA PRO A 62 -8.27 -25.43 9.11
C PRO A 62 -8.74 -24.01 9.45
N ALA A 63 -8.23 -22.98 8.80
CA ALA A 63 -8.57 -21.57 8.95
C ALA A 63 -8.91 -20.97 7.57
N THR A 64 -9.69 -19.90 7.53
CA THR A 64 -10.06 -19.18 6.31
C THR A 64 -9.00 -18.13 5.99
N ILE A 65 -8.53 -18.11 4.72
CA ILE A 65 -7.58 -17.12 4.23
C ILE A 65 -8.26 -16.18 3.22
N LEU A 66 -8.33 -14.91 3.55
CA LEU A 66 -8.91 -13.85 2.73
C LEU A 66 -7.81 -12.98 2.12
N ALA A 67 -7.75 -12.92 0.80
CA ALA A 67 -6.81 -12.05 0.09
C ALA A 67 -7.46 -10.69 -0.21
N LYS A 68 -6.92 -9.59 0.32
CA LYS A 68 -7.30 -8.21 -0.05
C LYS A 68 -6.69 -7.87 -1.40
N LEU A 69 -7.52 -7.79 -2.45
CA LEU A 69 -7.06 -7.68 -3.84
C LEU A 69 -6.70 -6.23 -4.22
N GLU A 70 -5.63 -5.71 -3.67
CA GLU A 70 -5.14 -4.34 -3.94
C GLU A 70 -4.74 -4.08 -5.41
N ARG A 71 -4.58 -5.13 -6.21
CA ARG A 71 -4.38 -5.04 -7.67
C ARG A 71 -5.58 -4.43 -8.41
N THR A 72 -6.76 -4.41 -7.80
CA THR A 72 -7.97 -3.82 -8.40
C THR A 72 -8.01 -2.30 -8.29
N ASN A 73 -7.10 -1.69 -7.55
CA ASN A 73 -6.90 -0.25 -7.64
C ASN A 73 -6.49 0.16 -9.06
N PRO A 74 -6.86 1.36 -9.54
CA PRO A 74 -6.66 1.80 -10.93
C PRO A 74 -5.23 1.73 -11.45
N ALA A 75 -4.22 2.08 -10.64
CA ALA A 75 -2.81 1.96 -11.01
C ALA A 75 -2.21 0.60 -10.55
N GLY A 76 -3.03 -0.30 -10.02
CA GLY A 76 -2.73 -1.72 -9.83
C GLY A 76 -2.08 -2.09 -8.51
N SER A 77 -2.10 -1.25 -7.47
CA SER A 77 -1.52 -1.61 -6.18
C SER A 77 -2.07 -0.85 -4.98
N ALA A 78 -1.74 -1.29 -3.76
CA ALA A 78 -2.02 -0.58 -2.51
C ALA A 78 -1.42 0.83 -2.46
N LYS A 79 -0.43 1.13 -3.31
CA LYS A 79 0.23 2.43 -3.32
C LYS A 79 -0.61 3.54 -3.95
N ASP A 80 -1.67 3.20 -4.65
CA ASP A 80 -2.66 4.16 -5.14
C ASP A 80 -3.32 4.89 -3.96
N ARG A 81 -3.66 4.15 -2.89
CA ARG A 81 -4.18 4.71 -1.63
C ARG A 81 -3.20 5.68 -0.99
N VAL A 82 -1.94 5.27 -0.93
CA VAL A 82 -0.87 6.07 -0.34
C VAL A 82 -0.65 7.34 -1.16
N ALA A 83 -0.63 7.23 -2.49
CA ALA A 83 -0.42 8.36 -3.39
C ALA A 83 -1.52 9.42 -3.26
N VAL A 84 -2.80 9.01 -3.33
CA VAL A 84 -3.91 9.96 -3.21
C VAL A 84 -3.92 10.64 -1.84
N HIS A 85 -3.57 9.91 -0.79
CA HIS A 85 -3.58 10.43 0.56
C HIS A 85 -2.44 11.41 0.84
N MET A 86 -1.20 11.06 0.43
CA MET A 86 -0.05 11.95 0.55
C MET A 86 -0.26 13.27 -0.21
N ILE A 87 -0.85 13.20 -1.41
CA ILE A 87 -1.17 14.39 -2.21
C ILE A 87 -2.25 15.21 -1.50
N ALA A 88 -3.34 14.60 -1.07
CA ALA A 88 -4.43 15.31 -0.39
C ALA A 88 -3.98 15.98 0.91
N CYS A 89 -3.12 15.33 1.69
CA CYS A 89 -2.53 15.96 2.89
C CYS A 89 -1.65 17.16 2.53
N ALA A 90 -0.81 17.05 1.51
CA ALA A 90 0.04 18.15 1.06
C ALA A 90 -0.76 19.35 0.54
N GLU A 91 -1.88 19.10 -0.14
CA GLU A 91 -2.84 20.13 -0.57
C GLU A 91 -3.49 20.83 0.64
N ALA A 92 -4.01 20.04 1.58
CA ALA A 92 -4.70 20.56 2.77
C ALA A 92 -3.77 21.37 3.70
N GLU A 93 -2.50 21.01 3.74
CA GLU A 93 -1.45 21.73 4.49
C GLU A 93 -0.89 22.95 3.73
N GLY A 94 -1.31 23.17 2.49
CA GLY A 94 -0.80 24.26 1.64
C GLY A 94 0.66 24.07 1.17
N ARG A 95 1.20 22.86 1.31
CA ARG A 95 2.56 22.53 0.82
C ARG A 95 2.60 22.26 -0.68
N LEU A 96 1.48 21.83 -1.26
CA LEU A 96 1.33 21.57 -2.69
C LEU A 96 0.22 22.45 -3.27
N SER A 97 0.59 23.38 -4.13
CA SER A 97 -0.35 24.25 -4.84
C SER A 97 -0.83 23.60 -6.14
N PRO A 98 -2.02 23.96 -6.68
CA PRO A 98 -2.49 23.47 -7.99
C PRO A 98 -1.42 23.63 -9.09
N GLY A 99 -1.19 22.58 -9.87
CA GLY A 99 -0.14 22.52 -10.89
C GLY A 99 1.29 22.41 -10.36
N GLY A 100 1.47 22.25 -9.05
CA GLY A 100 2.76 22.09 -8.40
C GLY A 100 3.49 20.81 -8.80
N THR A 101 4.71 20.64 -8.27
CA THR A 101 5.58 19.51 -8.62
C THR A 101 5.73 18.56 -7.43
N ILE A 102 5.51 17.27 -7.69
CA ILE A 102 5.72 16.18 -6.75
C ILE A 102 6.98 15.42 -7.15
N ILE A 103 7.88 15.22 -6.23
CA ILE A 103 9.13 14.49 -6.44
C ILE A 103 9.13 13.26 -5.53
N GLU A 104 9.61 12.11 -6.03
CA GLU A 104 9.78 10.91 -5.19
C GLU A 104 10.95 10.06 -5.69
N PRO A 105 11.87 9.66 -4.80
CA PRO A 105 12.93 8.69 -5.14
C PRO A 105 12.36 7.28 -5.07
N THR A 106 11.88 6.78 -6.21
CA THR A 106 11.27 5.44 -6.29
C THR A 106 11.21 4.92 -7.71
N SER A 107 11.35 3.62 -7.85
CA SER A 107 11.13 2.87 -9.10
C SER A 107 9.94 1.90 -9.01
N GLY A 108 9.27 1.89 -7.85
CA GLY A 108 8.22 0.92 -7.53
C GLY A 108 6.79 1.47 -7.68
N ASN A 109 5.87 0.73 -7.08
CA ASN A 109 4.43 1.01 -7.14
C ASN A 109 4.06 2.40 -6.60
N THR A 110 4.82 2.96 -5.67
CA THR A 110 4.59 4.34 -5.19
C THR A 110 4.76 5.35 -6.33
N GLY A 111 5.79 5.18 -7.15
CA GLY A 111 6.00 6.04 -8.32
C GLY A 111 4.87 5.91 -9.35
N ILE A 112 4.38 4.70 -9.58
CA ILE A 112 3.24 4.46 -10.49
C ILE A 112 1.98 5.14 -9.93
N GLY A 113 1.67 4.94 -8.65
CA GLY A 113 0.52 5.57 -7.99
C GLY A 113 0.60 7.11 -8.00
N LEU A 114 1.78 7.69 -7.67
CA LEU A 114 1.99 9.13 -7.73
C LEU A 114 1.85 9.68 -9.14
N ALA A 115 2.36 8.96 -10.16
CA ALA A 115 2.23 9.36 -11.56
C ALA A 115 0.76 9.36 -12.00
N ALA A 116 0.01 8.30 -11.70
CA ALA A 116 -1.40 8.18 -12.06
C ALA A 116 -2.27 9.24 -11.36
N VAL A 117 -2.15 9.39 -10.05
CA VAL A 117 -2.91 10.39 -9.27
C VAL A 117 -2.47 11.81 -9.62
N GLY A 118 -1.17 12.04 -9.80
CA GLY A 118 -0.63 13.33 -10.23
C GLY A 118 -1.18 13.76 -11.59
N ALA A 119 -1.21 12.86 -12.56
CA ALA A 119 -1.81 13.12 -13.88
C ALA A 119 -3.30 13.48 -13.76
N ALA A 120 -4.07 12.70 -12.97
CA ALA A 120 -5.50 12.94 -12.77
C ALA A 120 -5.81 14.29 -12.09
N LYS A 121 -4.90 14.76 -11.23
CA LYS A 121 -5.04 16.01 -10.47
C LYS A 121 -4.31 17.20 -11.11
N GLY A 122 -3.63 17.00 -12.24
CA GLY A 122 -2.92 18.07 -12.97
C GLY A 122 -1.58 18.49 -12.33
N TYR A 123 -0.93 17.59 -11.58
CA TYR A 123 0.40 17.82 -11.01
C TYR A 123 1.51 17.33 -11.93
N ARG A 124 2.64 18.02 -11.89
CA ARG A 124 3.88 17.52 -12.45
C ARG A 124 4.51 16.51 -11.52
N VAL A 125 4.84 15.32 -12.01
CA VAL A 125 5.49 14.28 -11.21
C VAL A 125 6.90 14.03 -11.75
N ILE A 126 7.89 14.03 -10.86
CA ILE A 126 9.30 13.73 -11.17
C ILE A 126 9.73 12.56 -10.28
N LEU A 127 10.13 11.46 -10.90
CA LEU A 127 10.62 10.29 -10.19
C LEU A 127 12.13 10.11 -10.43
N THR A 128 12.89 9.99 -9.36
CA THR A 128 14.32 9.71 -9.44
C THR A 128 14.57 8.24 -9.15
N MET A 129 15.40 7.59 -9.95
CA MET A 129 15.70 6.16 -9.81
C MET A 129 17.03 5.79 -10.46
N PRO A 130 17.70 4.71 -9.99
CA PRO A 130 18.87 4.18 -10.65
C PRO A 130 18.58 3.73 -12.10
N ASP A 131 19.54 3.89 -12.98
CA ASP A 131 19.45 3.47 -14.40
C ASP A 131 19.39 1.96 -14.61
N THR A 132 19.66 1.19 -13.56
CA THR A 132 19.50 -0.29 -13.50
C THR A 132 18.05 -0.76 -13.38
N MET A 133 17.09 0.17 -13.15
CA MET A 133 15.68 -0.18 -13.03
C MET A 133 15.09 -0.60 -14.39
N SER A 134 14.12 -1.53 -14.35
CA SER A 134 13.55 -2.13 -15.55
C SER A 134 12.93 -1.12 -16.51
N VAL A 135 13.10 -1.37 -17.80
CA VAL A 135 12.57 -0.52 -18.88
C VAL A 135 11.03 -0.50 -18.85
N GLU A 136 10.40 -1.64 -18.51
CA GLU A 136 8.95 -1.78 -18.47
C GLU A 136 8.34 -0.83 -17.42
N ARG A 137 8.95 -0.74 -16.24
CA ARG A 137 8.51 0.19 -15.19
C ARG A 137 8.68 1.65 -15.61
N ARG A 138 9.81 1.97 -16.26
CA ARG A 138 10.06 3.31 -16.80
C ARG A 138 9.02 3.68 -17.86
N ASN A 139 8.71 2.77 -18.78
CA ASN A 139 7.69 2.99 -19.80
C ASN A 139 6.30 3.20 -19.21
N LEU A 140 5.92 2.40 -18.21
CA LEU A 140 4.65 2.55 -17.52
C LEU A 140 4.52 3.91 -16.83
N ILE A 141 5.55 4.34 -16.11
CA ILE A 141 5.60 5.64 -15.44
C ILE A 141 5.53 6.78 -16.46
N ALA A 142 6.30 6.67 -17.55
CA ALA A 142 6.31 7.67 -18.62
C ALA A 142 4.95 7.78 -19.34
N ALA A 143 4.20 6.67 -19.45
CA ALA A 143 2.86 6.65 -20.04
C ALA A 143 1.85 7.52 -19.25
N TYR A 144 2.04 7.69 -17.94
CA TYR A 144 1.26 8.65 -17.14
C TYR A 144 1.75 10.10 -17.26
N GLY A 145 2.79 10.36 -18.07
CA GLY A 145 3.36 11.70 -18.26
C GLY A 145 4.35 12.12 -17.17
N ALA A 146 4.73 11.24 -16.26
CA ALA A 146 5.73 11.55 -15.23
C ALA A 146 7.13 11.64 -15.84
N GLN A 147 7.92 12.61 -15.36
CA GLN A 147 9.33 12.77 -15.75
C GLN A 147 10.19 11.80 -14.94
N ILE A 148 11.05 11.05 -15.64
CA ILE A 148 12.02 10.17 -15.01
C ILE A 148 13.39 10.80 -15.06
N VAL A 149 14.07 10.85 -13.91
CA VAL A 149 15.46 11.29 -13.79
C VAL A 149 16.29 10.12 -13.31
N LEU A 150 17.13 9.61 -14.22
CA LEU A 150 18.00 8.49 -13.91
C LEU A 150 19.26 8.95 -13.16
N THR A 151 19.70 8.13 -12.22
CA THR A 151 20.95 8.28 -11.47
C THR A 151 21.87 7.09 -11.73
N PRO A 152 23.20 7.23 -11.52
CA PRO A 152 24.13 6.12 -11.72
C PRO A 152 23.74 4.90 -10.88
N GLY A 153 23.65 3.73 -11.52
CA GLY A 153 23.28 2.47 -10.86
C GLY A 153 24.18 2.09 -9.69
N ALA A 154 25.46 2.45 -9.77
CA ALA A 154 26.44 2.22 -8.70
C ALA A 154 26.10 2.96 -7.39
N GLU A 155 25.35 4.05 -7.45
CA GLU A 155 24.91 4.82 -6.28
C GLU A 155 23.62 4.25 -5.67
N GLY A 156 22.96 3.31 -6.34
CA GLY A 156 21.71 2.70 -5.88
C GLY A 156 20.62 3.71 -5.54
N MET A 157 19.77 3.37 -4.60
CA MET A 157 18.69 4.26 -4.15
C MET A 157 19.20 5.51 -3.42
N SER A 158 20.39 5.47 -2.82
CA SER A 158 21.00 6.65 -2.17
C SER A 158 21.24 7.79 -3.16
N GLY A 159 21.71 7.47 -4.36
CA GLY A 159 21.87 8.44 -5.44
C GLY A 159 20.51 9.02 -5.89
N ALA A 160 19.48 8.19 -5.97
CA ALA A 160 18.14 8.65 -6.32
C ALA A 160 17.56 9.60 -5.25
N VAL A 161 17.76 9.32 -3.96
CA VAL A 161 17.36 10.20 -2.85
C VAL A 161 18.09 11.55 -2.94
N ALA A 162 19.42 11.54 -3.04
CA ALA A 162 20.21 12.77 -3.16
C ALA A 162 19.79 13.61 -4.38
N LYS A 163 19.43 12.96 -5.49
CA LYS A 163 18.95 13.65 -6.70
C LYS A 163 17.57 14.27 -6.47
N ALA A 164 16.66 13.58 -5.76
CA ALA A 164 15.34 14.11 -5.42
C ALA A 164 15.46 15.37 -4.54
N GLU A 165 16.29 15.31 -3.50
CA GLU A 165 16.56 16.46 -2.62
C GLU A 165 17.16 17.65 -3.36
N LYS A 166 18.08 17.39 -4.30
CA LYS A 166 18.64 18.44 -5.16
C LYS A 166 17.56 19.09 -6.01
N LEU A 167 16.72 18.28 -6.68
CA LEU A 167 15.63 18.80 -7.51
C LEU A 167 14.61 19.59 -6.69
N GLN A 168 14.30 19.16 -5.47
CA GLN A 168 13.39 19.90 -4.58
C GLN A 168 13.91 21.31 -4.28
N LYS A 169 15.23 21.47 -4.06
CA LYS A 169 15.86 22.76 -3.85
C LYS A 169 15.88 23.64 -5.11
N GLU A 170 15.97 23.03 -6.29
CA GLU A 170 16.03 23.70 -7.58
C GLU A 170 14.65 24.10 -8.11
N ILE A 171 13.57 23.42 -7.68
CA ILE A 171 12.19 23.63 -8.18
C ILE A 171 11.34 24.24 -7.06
N PRO A 172 11.13 25.57 -7.06
CA PRO A 172 10.34 26.25 -6.03
C PRO A 172 8.91 25.68 -5.94
N GLY A 173 8.41 25.49 -4.72
CA GLY A 173 7.07 24.96 -4.47
C GLY A 173 6.89 23.46 -4.77
N SER A 174 7.98 22.75 -5.07
CA SER A 174 7.95 21.29 -5.17
C SER A 174 7.98 20.63 -3.79
N ILE A 175 7.42 19.43 -3.70
CA ILE A 175 7.46 18.59 -2.52
C ILE A 175 8.12 17.24 -2.83
N ILE A 176 8.77 16.63 -1.83
CA ILE A 176 9.05 15.19 -1.82
C ILE A 176 7.88 14.52 -1.12
N ALA A 177 7.30 13.48 -1.74
CA ALA A 177 6.16 12.77 -1.15
C ALA A 177 6.58 11.97 0.10
N GLY A 178 7.77 11.34 0.10
CA GLY A 178 8.41 10.78 1.29
C GLY A 178 7.75 9.52 1.84
N GLN A 179 7.54 8.51 1.00
CA GLN A 179 6.77 7.30 1.34
C GLN A 179 7.22 6.58 2.61
N PHE A 180 8.48 6.69 3.03
CA PHE A 180 9.04 5.97 4.18
C PHE A 180 8.87 6.71 5.52
N GLU A 181 8.62 8.01 5.48
CA GLU A 181 8.58 8.88 6.66
C GLU A 181 7.31 9.72 6.76
N ASN A 182 6.60 9.92 5.65
CA ASN A 182 5.39 10.72 5.60
C ASN A 182 4.23 10.02 6.33
N PRO A 183 3.70 10.60 7.44
CA PRO A 183 2.63 9.99 8.23
C PRO A 183 1.30 9.84 7.46
N ALA A 184 1.13 10.53 6.34
CA ALA A 184 -0.01 10.34 5.46
C ALA A 184 -0.06 8.92 4.85
N ASN A 185 1.07 8.20 4.78
CA ASN A 185 1.10 6.82 4.31
C ASN A 185 0.37 5.86 5.29
N PRO A 186 0.74 5.70 6.55
CA PRO A 186 -0.06 4.88 7.46
C PRO A 186 -1.48 5.42 7.64
N ALA A 187 -1.69 6.73 7.65
CA ALA A 187 -3.02 7.32 7.76
C ALA A 187 -3.95 6.92 6.60
N ALA A 188 -3.44 6.72 5.39
CA ALA A 188 -4.21 6.20 4.26
C ALA A 188 -4.83 4.83 4.58
N HIS A 189 -4.05 3.93 5.15
CA HIS A 189 -4.49 2.58 5.49
C HIS A 189 -5.38 2.54 6.73
N GLU A 190 -5.13 3.40 7.70
CA GLU A 190 -5.99 3.56 8.88
C GLU A 190 -7.38 4.09 8.51
N ALA A 191 -7.44 5.00 7.53
CA ALA A 191 -8.70 5.59 7.06
C ALA A 191 -9.45 4.73 6.02
N THR A 192 -8.80 3.81 5.34
CA THR A 192 -9.40 3.06 4.22
C THR A 192 -9.26 1.56 4.35
N THR A 193 -8.06 1.01 4.28
CA THR A 193 -7.81 -0.45 4.25
C THR A 193 -8.31 -1.14 5.52
N GLY A 194 -8.04 -0.58 6.68
CA GLY A 194 -8.51 -1.10 7.96
C GLY A 194 -10.03 -1.15 8.06
N PRO A 195 -10.76 -0.03 7.84
CA PRO A 195 -12.22 -0.01 7.80
C PRO A 195 -12.83 -0.97 6.79
N GLU A 196 -12.24 -1.08 5.59
CA GLU A 196 -12.72 -2.01 4.56
C GLU A 196 -12.61 -3.46 5.03
N ILE A 197 -11.45 -3.89 5.54
CA ILE A 197 -11.25 -5.26 6.05
C ILE A 197 -12.24 -5.55 7.18
N TRP A 198 -12.38 -4.63 8.13
CA TRP A 198 -13.30 -4.80 9.25
C TRP A 198 -14.75 -4.98 8.81
N THR A 199 -15.19 -4.13 7.89
CA THR A 199 -16.58 -4.14 7.38
C THR A 199 -16.83 -5.39 6.51
N ASP A 200 -15.91 -5.70 5.59
CA ASP A 200 -16.04 -6.81 4.65
C ASP A 200 -16.01 -8.18 5.35
N THR A 201 -15.44 -8.25 6.57
CA THR A 201 -15.42 -9.46 7.39
C THR A 201 -16.50 -9.47 8.49
N ASP A 202 -17.43 -8.52 8.52
CA ASP A 202 -18.38 -8.33 9.64
C ASP A 202 -17.68 -8.27 11.01
N GLY A 203 -16.47 -7.73 11.06
CA GLY A 203 -15.65 -7.67 12.27
C GLY A 203 -15.07 -9.00 12.74
N LYS A 204 -15.03 -10.02 11.90
CA LYS A 204 -14.58 -11.38 12.25
C LYS A 204 -13.10 -11.66 11.93
N VAL A 205 -12.36 -10.68 11.45
CA VAL A 205 -10.93 -10.84 11.21
C VAL A 205 -10.18 -11.09 12.51
N ASP A 206 -9.42 -12.20 12.56
CA ASP A 206 -8.62 -12.60 13.72
C ASP A 206 -7.15 -12.23 13.54
N ILE A 207 -6.62 -12.39 12.31
CA ILE A 207 -5.20 -12.19 12.02
C ILE A 207 -5.07 -11.37 10.74
N PHE A 208 -4.30 -10.29 10.80
CA PHE A 208 -3.94 -9.48 9.65
C PHE A 208 -2.48 -9.70 9.28
N VAL A 209 -2.21 -10.12 8.04
CA VAL A 209 -0.86 -10.42 7.53
C VAL A 209 -0.50 -9.46 6.42
N ALA A 210 0.65 -8.81 6.51
CA ALA A 210 1.16 -7.96 5.42
C ALA A 210 2.69 -7.89 5.39
N GLY A 211 3.25 -7.63 4.21
CA GLY A 211 4.68 -7.42 4.03
C GLY A 211 5.19 -6.10 4.61
N ALA A 212 6.33 -6.14 5.25
CA ALA A 212 7.01 -4.96 5.82
C ALA A 212 7.83 -4.23 4.73
N GLY A 213 7.19 -3.34 3.98
CA GLY A 213 7.84 -2.42 3.02
C GLY A 213 8.08 -1.06 3.63
N THR A 214 7.22 -0.08 3.34
CA THR A 214 7.25 1.26 3.95
C THR A 214 6.71 1.29 5.39
N GLY A 215 6.10 0.21 5.85
CA GLY A 215 5.46 0.12 7.15
C GLY A 215 4.02 0.65 7.21
N GLY A 216 3.60 1.43 6.22
CA GLY A 216 2.30 2.12 6.25
C GLY A 216 1.11 1.18 6.35
N THR A 217 1.08 0.11 5.54
CA THR A 217 -0.02 -0.87 5.54
C THR A 217 -0.15 -1.57 6.90
N LEU A 218 0.96 -2.08 7.45
CA LEU A 218 0.99 -2.72 8.76
C LEU A 218 0.54 -1.78 9.87
N THR A 219 1.12 -0.58 9.90
CA THR A 219 0.85 0.41 10.93
C THR A 219 -0.59 0.90 10.88
N GLY A 220 -1.04 1.39 9.73
CA GLY A 220 -2.36 2.01 9.62
C GLY A 220 -3.50 0.99 9.77
N THR A 221 -3.43 -0.12 9.04
CA THR A 221 -4.44 -1.19 9.17
C THR A 221 -4.42 -1.80 10.56
N GLY A 222 -3.22 -2.08 11.09
CA GLY A 222 -3.07 -2.67 12.42
C GLY A 222 -3.64 -1.78 13.53
N ARG A 223 -3.38 -0.48 13.50
CA ARG A 223 -3.95 0.49 14.44
C ARG A 223 -5.48 0.47 14.40
N TYR A 224 -6.06 0.54 13.20
CA TYR A 224 -7.50 0.51 13.04
C TYR A 224 -8.10 -0.79 13.58
N LEU A 225 -7.60 -1.96 13.15
CA LEU A 225 -8.14 -3.25 13.55
C LEU A 225 -8.02 -3.48 15.06
N LYS A 226 -6.87 -3.15 15.67
CA LYS A 226 -6.68 -3.25 17.13
C LYS A 226 -7.54 -2.25 17.91
N ALA A 227 -7.88 -1.12 17.34
CA ALA A 227 -8.82 -0.17 17.96
C ALA A 227 -10.25 -0.72 17.94
N GLN A 228 -10.64 -1.52 16.94
CA GLN A 228 -11.93 -2.21 16.90
C GLN A 228 -11.96 -3.43 17.82
N ASN A 229 -10.91 -4.26 17.74
CA ASN A 229 -10.75 -5.46 18.57
C ASN A 229 -9.26 -5.64 18.92
N PRO A 230 -8.86 -5.39 20.18
CA PRO A 230 -7.47 -5.56 20.62
C PRO A 230 -6.91 -6.98 20.50
N ALA A 231 -7.78 -8.00 20.33
CA ALA A 231 -7.37 -9.39 20.15
C ALA A 231 -6.91 -9.70 18.71
N VAL A 232 -7.15 -8.82 17.74
CA VAL A 232 -6.66 -9.01 16.37
C VAL A 232 -5.14 -9.03 16.38
N GLN A 233 -4.57 -10.11 15.82
CA GLN A 233 -3.13 -10.24 15.65
C GLN A 233 -2.67 -9.56 14.37
N VAL A 234 -1.58 -8.80 14.46
CA VAL A 234 -0.94 -8.14 13.30
C VAL A 234 0.41 -8.80 13.05
N VAL A 235 0.53 -9.47 11.92
CA VAL A 235 1.71 -10.24 11.54
C VAL A 235 2.42 -9.59 10.36
N ALA A 236 3.68 -9.23 10.58
CA ALA A 236 4.54 -8.69 9.54
C ALA A 236 5.27 -9.82 8.80
N VAL A 237 5.47 -9.63 7.50
CA VAL A 237 6.31 -10.51 6.68
C VAL A 237 7.58 -9.77 6.27
N GLU A 238 8.75 -10.39 6.48
CA GLU A 238 10.04 -9.91 6.03
C GLU A 238 10.79 -10.97 5.20
N PRO A 239 11.77 -10.59 4.34
CA PRO A 239 12.58 -11.57 3.63
C PRO A 239 13.47 -12.38 4.60
N ALA A 240 13.51 -13.70 4.49
CA ALA A 240 14.33 -14.56 5.34
C ALA A 240 15.84 -14.29 5.17
N SER A 241 16.29 -13.85 4.00
CA SER A 241 17.66 -13.44 3.73
C SER A 241 18.01 -12.01 4.15
N SER A 242 16.99 -11.21 4.53
CA SER A 242 17.15 -9.85 5.06
C SER A 242 16.29 -9.66 6.33
N PRO A 243 16.54 -10.42 7.41
CA PRO A 243 15.71 -10.47 8.61
C PRO A 243 16.01 -9.29 9.54
N LEU A 244 15.83 -8.08 9.05
CA LEU A 244 16.18 -6.86 9.77
C LEU A 244 15.32 -6.65 11.02
N LEU A 245 14.03 -6.98 10.94
CA LEU A 245 13.09 -6.76 12.04
C LEU A 245 13.25 -7.83 13.13
N THR A 246 13.55 -9.09 12.76
CA THR A 246 13.72 -10.20 13.71
C THR A 246 15.14 -10.34 14.20
N LYS A 247 16.17 -10.18 13.33
CA LYS A 247 17.58 -10.47 13.66
C LYS A 247 18.50 -9.25 13.60
N GLY A 248 18.00 -8.06 13.23
CA GLY A 248 18.75 -6.81 13.26
C GLY A 248 19.79 -6.63 12.15
N HIS A 249 19.78 -7.47 11.11
CA HIS A 249 20.66 -7.31 9.96
C HIS A 249 19.91 -7.40 8.63
N ALA A 250 20.33 -6.58 7.67
CA ALA A 250 19.82 -6.59 6.30
C ALA A 250 20.72 -7.44 5.39
N GLY A 251 20.14 -7.93 4.30
CA GLY A 251 20.83 -8.68 3.26
C GLY A 251 20.16 -8.55 1.89
N PRO A 252 20.81 -9.06 0.81
CA PRO A 252 20.19 -9.11 -0.51
C PRO A 252 19.03 -10.12 -0.52
N HIS A 253 17.94 -9.79 -1.23
CA HIS A 253 16.76 -10.65 -1.39
C HIS A 253 16.02 -10.32 -2.69
N GLY A 254 15.19 -11.27 -3.18
CA GLY A 254 14.37 -11.13 -4.39
C GLY A 254 12.97 -10.57 -4.15
N LEU A 255 12.53 -10.40 -2.90
CA LEU A 255 11.17 -9.96 -2.55
C LEU A 255 11.00 -8.44 -2.75
N GLN A 256 10.96 -7.99 -4.02
CA GLN A 256 10.84 -6.57 -4.35
C GLN A 256 9.55 -5.95 -3.81
N GLY A 257 9.67 -4.90 -3.01
CA GLY A 257 8.55 -4.16 -2.43
C GLY A 257 8.42 -4.28 -0.91
N ILE A 258 9.15 -5.20 -0.30
CA ILE A 258 9.35 -5.32 1.15
C ILE A 258 10.84 -5.38 1.48
N GLY A 259 11.23 -5.37 2.74
CA GLY A 259 12.63 -5.50 3.16
C GLY A 259 13.49 -4.33 2.69
N ALA A 260 13.19 -3.12 3.11
CA ALA A 260 13.85 -1.87 2.64
C ALA A 260 15.30 -1.69 3.10
N ASN A 261 15.91 -2.67 3.78
CA ASN A 261 17.25 -2.63 4.37
C ASN A 261 17.47 -1.56 5.46
N PHE A 262 16.40 -0.91 5.87
CA PHE A 262 16.33 -0.03 7.04
C PHE A 262 14.92 -0.11 7.64
N ILE A 263 14.75 0.34 8.89
CA ILE A 263 13.44 0.39 9.54
C ILE A 263 12.79 1.74 9.18
N PRO A 264 11.67 1.73 8.41
CA PRO A 264 10.99 2.97 8.04
C PRO A 264 10.40 3.68 9.25
N ALA A 265 10.41 5.03 9.25
CA ALA A 265 9.76 5.82 10.29
C ALA A 265 8.24 5.57 10.39
N ASN A 266 7.61 5.18 9.29
CA ASN A 266 6.20 4.84 9.23
C ASN A 266 5.85 3.46 9.83
N LEU A 267 6.84 2.63 10.19
CA LEU A 267 6.60 1.34 10.82
C LEU A 267 6.52 1.48 12.34
N ASP A 268 5.32 1.47 12.87
CA ASP A 268 5.07 1.36 14.30
C ASP A 268 5.16 -0.11 14.71
N ARG A 269 6.29 -0.49 15.33
CA ARG A 269 6.53 -1.85 15.78
C ARG A 269 5.63 -2.28 16.94
N SER A 270 5.03 -1.33 17.65
CA SER A 270 4.16 -1.64 18.79
C SER A 270 2.82 -2.26 18.39
N VAL A 271 2.43 -2.11 17.10
CA VAL A 271 1.22 -2.76 16.59
C VAL A 271 1.44 -4.21 16.17
N LEU A 272 2.70 -4.65 16.04
CA LEU A 272 3.06 -5.99 15.56
C LEU A 272 3.04 -6.98 16.69
N ASP A 273 2.38 -8.12 16.49
CA ASP A 273 2.37 -9.24 17.41
C ASP A 273 3.41 -10.30 17.03
N GLU A 274 3.64 -10.48 15.71
CA GLU A 274 4.59 -11.46 15.19
C GLU A 274 5.24 -10.97 13.90
N ILE A 275 6.43 -11.50 13.59
CA ILE A 275 7.14 -11.27 12.34
C ILE A 275 7.56 -12.61 11.77
N ILE A 276 7.14 -12.91 10.53
CA ILE A 276 7.46 -14.17 9.85
C ILE A 276 8.45 -13.90 8.71
N PRO A 277 9.66 -14.46 8.80
CA PRO A 277 10.60 -14.43 7.68
C PRO A 277 10.18 -15.44 6.60
N VAL A 278 10.13 -14.99 5.32
CA VAL A 278 9.75 -15.83 4.18
C VAL A 278 10.89 -15.89 3.18
N THR A 279 11.17 -17.09 2.65
CA THR A 279 12.20 -17.27 1.62
C THR A 279 11.70 -16.81 0.24
N ASP A 280 12.62 -16.51 -0.65
CA ASP A 280 12.28 -16.18 -2.05
C ASP A 280 11.56 -17.36 -2.72
N GLU A 281 12.02 -18.59 -2.47
CA GLU A 281 11.46 -19.82 -3.02
C GLU A 281 10.00 -20.03 -2.59
N ASP A 282 9.70 -19.88 -1.31
CA ASP A 282 8.35 -20.03 -0.75
C ASP A 282 7.40 -18.97 -1.31
N ALA A 283 7.87 -17.73 -1.41
CA ALA A 283 7.10 -16.63 -1.98
C ALA A 283 6.76 -16.87 -3.45
N TYR A 284 7.74 -17.36 -4.24
CA TYR A 284 7.51 -17.69 -5.65
C TYR A 284 6.58 -18.91 -5.82
N ALA A 285 6.72 -19.92 -4.97
CA ALA A 285 5.88 -21.11 -5.01
C ALA A 285 4.41 -20.75 -4.72
N ALA A 286 4.14 -20.05 -3.63
CA ALA A 286 2.79 -19.59 -3.28
C ALA A 286 2.19 -18.67 -4.35
N GLY A 287 2.96 -17.74 -4.90
CA GLY A 287 2.49 -16.86 -5.97
C GLY A 287 2.09 -17.61 -7.25
N ARG A 288 2.83 -18.66 -7.63
CA ARG A 288 2.46 -19.54 -8.76
C ARG A 288 1.21 -20.37 -8.47
N GLU A 289 1.09 -20.90 -7.26
CA GLU A 289 -0.11 -21.66 -6.87
C GLU A 289 -1.37 -20.80 -6.89
N LEU A 290 -1.31 -19.55 -6.43
CA LEU A 290 -2.44 -18.62 -6.52
C LEU A 290 -2.91 -18.43 -7.98
N ALA A 291 -1.97 -18.28 -8.92
CA ALA A 291 -2.33 -18.19 -10.33
C ALA A 291 -2.98 -19.47 -10.87
N GLN A 292 -2.47 -20.62 -10.47
CA GLN A 292 -2.93 -21.93 -11.00
C GLN A 292 -4.22 -22.40 -10.35
N ARG A 293 -4.48 -22.06 -9.08
CA ARG A 293 -5.62 -22.56 -8.33
C ARG A 293 -6.75 -21.55 -8.25
N GLU A 294 -6.42 -20.29 -7.94
CA GLU A 294 -7.40 -19.22 -7.75
C GLU A 294 -7.58 -18.34 -9.00
N GLY A 295 -6.77 -18.55 -10.05
CA GLY A 295 -6.82 -17.76 -11.28
C GLY A 295 -6.37 -16.31 -11.11
N ILE A 296 -5.62 -15.98 -10.04
CA ILE A 296 -5.13 -14.63 -9.77
C ILE A 296 -3.61 -14.54 -9.92
N LEU A 297 -3.15 -13.70 -10.84
CA LEU A 297 -1.74 -13.31 -10.93
C LEU A 297 -1.44 -12.24 -9.90
N VAL A 298 -0.41 -12.47 -9.09
CA VAL A 298 -0.01 -11.58 -8.00
C VAL A 298 1.48 -11.28 -8.04
N GLY A 299 1.90 -10.21 -7.35
CA GLY A 299 3.32 -9.93 -7.15
C GLY A 299 3.97 -10.95 -6.19
N ILE A 300 5.28 -11.10 -6.28
CA ILE A 300 6.06 -12.02 -5.45
C ILE A 300 5.82 -11.83 -3.95
N THR A 301 5.70 -10.59 -3.48
CA THR A 301 5.45 -10.27 -2.07
C THR A 301 4.03 -10.60 -1.62
N SER A 302 3.07 -10.71 -2.56
CA SER A 302 1.75 -11.25 -2.27
C SER A 302 1.84 -12.76 -2.01
N GLY A 303 2.68 -13.48 -2.78
CA GLY A 303 2.99 -14.89 -2.51
C GLY A 303 3.59 -15.07 -1.12
N ALA A 304 4.54 -14.21 -0.73
CA ALA A 304 5.11 -14.22 0.62
C ALA A 304 4.05 -14.03 1.72
N ALA A 305 3.11 -13.09 1.52
CA ALA A 305 2.02 -12.85 2.47
C ALA A 305 1.08 -14.06 2.59
N VAL A 306 0.72 -14.69 1.47
CA VAL A 306 -0.15 -15.89 1.49
C VAL A 306 0.58 -17.10 2.08
N TRP A 307 1.86 -17.29 1.79
CA TRP A 307 2.64 -18.34 2.43
C TRP A 307 2.66 -18.18 3.96
N ALA A 308 2.92 -16.98 4.44
CA ALA A 308 2.90 -16.70 5.89
C ALA A 308 1.50 -16.92 6.50
N ALA A 309 0.43 -16.52 5.79
CA ALA A 309 -0.94 -16.78 6.21
C ALA A 309 -1.24 -18.29 6.28
N ALA A 310 -0.72 -19.09 5.34
CA ALA A 310 -0.86 -20.55 5.38
C ALA A 310 -0.11 -21.18 6.54
N GLU A 311 1.10 -20.69 6.87
CA GLU A 311 1.83 -21.15 8.05
C GLU A 311 1.07 -20.84 9.36
N LEU A 312 0.43 -19.67 9.45
CA LEU A 312 -0.45 -19.33 10.57
C LEU A 312 -1.70 -20.22 10.61
N ALA A 313 -2.31 -20.48 9.45
CA ALA A 313 -3.51 -21.29 9.33
C ALA A 313 -3.29 -22.75 9.76
N ARG A 314 -2.06 -23.29 9.58
CA ARG A 314 -1.70 -24.67 10.03
C ARG A 314 -1.62 -24.82 11.53
N ARG A 315 -1.49 -23.75 12.27
CA ARG A 315 -1.34 -23.81 13.73
C ARG A 315 -2.64 -24.24 14.40
N PRO A 316 -2.61 -25.19 15.33
CA PRO A 316 -3.82 -25.71 15.98
C PRO A 316 -4.68 -24.63 16.66
N GLU A 317 -4.04 -23.62 17.25
CA GLU A 317 -4.69 -22.49 17.92
C GLU A 317 -5.41 -21.53 16.97
N ASN A 318 -5.16 -21.66 15.67
CA ASN A 318 -5.77 -20.81 14.64
C ASN A 318 -6.89 -21.53 13.87
N ARG A 319 -7.27 -22.75 14.31
CA ARG A 319 -8.40 -23.46 13.70
C ARG A 319 -9.68 -22.61 13.73
N GLY A 320 -10.31 -22.46 12.56
CA GLY A 320 -11.57 -21.71 12.38
C GLY A 320 -11.42 -20.20 12.45
N LYS A 321 -10.19 -19.67 12.54
CA LYS A 321 -9.93 -18.23 12.47
C LYS A 321 -9.98 -17.69 11.02
N VAL A 322 -10.21 -16.38 10.92
CA VAL A 322 -10.19 -15.60 9.68
C VAL A 322 -8.87 -14.82 9.60
N ILE A 323 -8.07 -15.11 8.54
CA ILE A 323 -6.73 -14.57 8.31
C ILE A 323 -6.73 -13.71 7.06
#